data_4a6008d82967e216057ce9c820ca90bf
#
_entry.id   4a6008d82967e216057ce9c820ca90bf
#
_cell.length_a   1.000
_cell.length_b   1.000
_cell.length_c   1.000
_cell.angle_alpha   90.00
_cell.angle_beta   90.00
_cell.angle_gamma   90.00
#
_symmetry.space_group_name_H-M   'P 1'
#
loop_
_entity.id
_entity.type
_entity.pdbx_description
1 polymer ?
#
loop_
_entity_poly.entity_id
_entity_poly.type
_entity_poly.pdbx_seq_one_letter_code
_entity_poly.pdbx_strand_id
1 'polypeptide(L)'
;MKIKLHYEEKGTGQPMVLLHGNGEDSSYFKNQIEYFSKKYRVIAVDTRGHGKSERGTAPFTLRQFAKDLKGFLDEMGLRRIILLGFSDGGNIALIFTILHPQYVDRLILNGANLNPWGMKAGGFKNIYLAYWKACLRIAKGERKKHKTEDDRYLLEKA
;
A
#
# COMPACT_ATOMS: atom_id res chain seq x y z
N MET A 1 -19.05 1.60 2.34
CA MET A 1 -19.05 0.30 1.66
C MET A 1 -17.75 -0.41 2.01
N LYS A 2 -17.78 -1.67 2.47
CA LYS A 2 -16.58 -2.50 2.62
C LYS A 2 -16.01 -2.76 1.23
N ILE A 3 -14.69 -2.66 1.09
CA ILE A 3 -13.97 -3.02 -0.12
C ILE A 3 -13.33 -4.39 0.07
N LYS A 4 -13.29 -5.19 -0.98
CA LYS A 4 -12.59 -6.47 -0.99
C LYS A 4 -11.14 -6.23 -1.40
N LEU A 5 -10.20 -6.50 -0.50
CA LEU A 5 -8.77 -6.46 -0.79
C LEU A 5 -8.29 -7.86 -1.17
N HIS A 6 -7.52 -7.91 -2.25
CA HIS A 6 -6.77 -9.11 -2.62
C HIS A 6 -5.50 -9.21 -1.78
N TYR A 7 -5.05 -10.43 -1.51
CA TYR A 7 -3.81 -10.68 -0.80
C TYR A 7 -3.20 -12.01 -1.23
N GLU A 8 -1.91 -12.14 -1.04
CA GLU A 8 -1.17 -13.40 -1.13
C GLU A 8 -0.76 -13.82 0.28
N GLU A 9 -0.93 -15.11 0.58
CA GLU A 9 -0.66 -15.65 1.91
C GLU A 9 0.20 -16.89 1.81
N LYS A 10 1.21 -16.99 2.72
CA LYS A 10 2.08 -18.16 2.84
C LYS A 10 2.60 -18.32 4.26
N GLY A 11 2.77 -19.56 4.70
CA GLY A 11 3.31 -19.88 6.02
C GLY A 11 2.25 -19.95 7.14
N THR A 12 2.71 -20.15 8.36
CA THR A 12 1.88 -20.28 9.56
C THR A 12 2.51 -19.55 10.74
N GLY A 13 1.77 -19.40 11.85
CA GLY A 13 2.26 -18.75 13.06
C GLY A 13 1.81 -17.30 13.21
N GLN A 14 2.65 -16.44 13.81
CA GLN A 14 2.29 -15.04 14.04
C GLN A 14 2.06 -14.31 12.72
N PRO A 15 0.92 -13.60 12.56
CA PRO A 15 0.63 -12.89 11.33
C PRO A 15 1.62 -11.75 11.06
N MET A 16 2.16 -11.71 9.83
CA MET A 16 3.01 -10.66 9.32
C MET A 16 2.37 -10.07 8.05
N VAL A 17 1.89 -8.85 8.16
CA VAL A 17 1.21 -8.14 7.07
C VAL A 17 2.17 -7.21 6.36
N LEU A 18 2.23 -7.30 5.02
CA LEU A 18 3.12 -6.54 4.16
C LEU A 18 2.29 -5.58 3.30
N LEU A 19 2.67 -4.29 3.27
CA LEU A 19 2.05 -3.24 2.47
C LEU A 19 3.06 -2.66 1.48
N HIS A 20 2.76 -2.80 0.20
CA HIS A 20 3.60 -2.34 -0.92
C HIS A 20 3.58 -0.81 -1.09
N GLY A 21 4.51 -0.29 -1.90
CA GLY A 21 4.59 1.11 -2.27
C GLY A 21 3.58 1.51 -3.35
N ASN A 22 3.60 2.80 -3.69
CA ASN A 22 2.73 3.33 -4.74
C ASN A 22 3.04 2.71 -6.09
N GLY A 23 1.99 2.29 -6.81
CA GLY A 23 2.11 1.69 -8.15
C GLY A 23 2.63 0.25 -8.16
N GLU A 24 2.72 -0.39 -7.00
CA GLU A 24 3.12 -1.78 -6.83
C GLU A 24 1.92 -2.64 -6.39
N ASP A 25 2.17 -3.91 -6.16
CA ASP A 25 1.23 -4.90 -5.63
C ASP A 25 1.94 -5.91 -4.73
N SER A 26 1.24 -6.94 -4.26
CA SER A 26 1.77 -8.00 -3.40
C SER A 26 2.99 -8.72 -4.00
N SER A 27 3.14 -8.78 -5.31
CA SER A 27 4.26 -9.44 -5.99
C SER A 27 5.61 -8.77 -5.71
N TYR A 28 5.63 -7.50 -5.30
CA TYR A 28 6.82 -6.81 -4.82
C TYR A 28 7.52 -7.57 -3.70
N PHE A 29 6.75 -8.26 -2.87
CA PHE A 29 7.26 -8.97 -1.71
C PHE A 29 7.59 -10.45 -1.95
N LYS A 30 7.71 -10.89 -3.19
CA LYS A 30 7.97 -12.31 -3.52
C LYS A 30 9.10 -12.92 -2.68
N ASN A 31 10.23 -12.24 -2.58
CA ASN A 31 11.39 -12.73 -1.82
C ASN A 31 11.15 -12.71 -0.30
N GLN A 32 10.46 -11.68 0.21
CA GLN A 32 10.10 -11.56 1.62
C GLN A 32 9.09 -12.64 2.02
N ILE A 33 8.10 -12.92 1.17
CA ILE A 33 7.13 -13.99 1.37
C ILE A 33 7.86 -15.33 1.49
N GLU A 34 8.75 -15.65 0.54
CA GLU A 34 9.53 -16.90 0.57
C GLU A 34 10.41 -17.03 1.82
N TYR A 35 11.04 -15.95 2.25
CA TYR A 35 11.94 -15.96 3.40
C TYR A 35 11.17 -16.04 4.72
N PHE A 36 10.21 -15.15 4.93
CA PHE A 36 9.53 -15.01 6.22
C PHE A 36 8.45 -16.07 6.46
N SER A 37 7.88 -16.67 5.41
CA SER A 37 6.87 -17.74 5.55
C SER A 37 7.39 -18.99 6.25
N LYS A 38 8.70 -19.12 6.40
CA LYS A 38 9.32 -20.21 7.19
C LYS A 38 9.05 -20.08 8.70
N LYS A 39 8.67 -18.88 9.18
CA LYS A 39 8.46 -18.59 10.61
C LYS A 39 7.17 -17.85 10.92
N TYR A 40 6.57 -17.22 9.93
CA TYR A 40 5.41 -16.35 10.08
C TYR A 40 4.32 -16.72 9.08
N ARG A 41 3.09 -16.40 9.43
CA ARG A 41 1.98 -16.35 8.50
C ARG A 41 2.06 -15.02 7.77
N VAL A 42 2.71 -15.00 6.60
CA VAL A 42 2.93 -13.80 5.80
C VAL A 42 1.72 -13.51 4.93
N ILE A 43 1.22 -12.28 4.97
CA ILE A 43 0.05 -11.81 4.24
C ILE A 43 0.44 -10.52 3.52
N ALA A 44 0.69 -10.59 2.22
CA ALA A 44 0.99 -9.44 1.39
C ALA A 44 -0.31 -8.92 0.75
N VAL A 45 -0.69 -7.70 1.08
CA VAL A 45 -1.99 -7.12 0.71
C VAL A 45 -1.83 -6.17 -0.46
N ASP A 46 -2.63 -6.36 -1.50
CA ASP A 46 -2.84 -5.35 -2.52
C ASP A 46 -3.71 -4.23 -1.94
N THR A 47 -3.19 -3.02 -1.85
CA THR A 47 -3.96 -1.88 -1.36
C THR A 47 -5.08 -1.51 -2.35
N ARG A 48 -6.08 -0.78 -1.90
CA ARG A 48 -7.20 -0.31 -2.74
C ARG A 48 -6.72 0.17 -4.11
N GLY A 49 -7.31 -0.34 -5.20
CA GLY A 49 -7.02 0.05 -6.58
C GLY A 49 -5.65 -0.35 -7.11
N HIS A 50 -4.91 -1.20 -6.38
CA HIS A 50 -3.65 -1.79 -6.82
C HIS A 50 -3.80 -3.30 -7.00
N GLY A 51 -2.94 -3.89 -7.83
CA GLY A 51 -2.92 -5.32 -8.10
C GLY A 51 -4.29 -5.86 -8.52
N LYS A 52 -4.82 -6.77 -7.72
CA LYS A 52 -6.14 -7.40 -7.94
C LYS A 52 -7.22 -6.85 -6.99
N SER A 53 -6.90 -5.84 -6.17
CA SER A 53 -7.86 -5.22 -5.26
C SER A 53 -8.81 -4.28 -5.98
N GLU A 54 -10.07 -4.25 -5.52
CA GLU A 54 -11.06 -3.31 -6.01
C GLU A 54 -10.63 -1.86 -5.76
N ARG A 55 -10.96 -0.96 -6.71
CA ARG A 55 -10.77 0.49 -6.53
C ARG A 55 -11.83 1.09 -5.60
N GLY A 56 -13.08 0.68 -5.77
CA GLY A 56 -14.22 1.27 -5.08
C GLY A 56 -14.38 2.77 -5.35
N THR A 57 -15.31 3.41 -4.64
CA THR A 57 -15.67 4.83 -4.82
C THR A 57 -15.12 5.77 -3.75
N ALA A 58 -14.54 5.23 -2.66
CA ALA A 58 -14.00 6.06 -1.59
C ALA A 58 -12.74 6.84 -2.03
N PRO A 59 -12.42 7.97 -1.35
CA PRO A 59 -11.24 8.77 -1.66
C PRO A 59 -9.94 7.96 -1.66
N PHE A 60 -9.03 8.28 -2.58
CA PHE A 60 -7.75 7.60 -2.74
C PHE A 60 -6.70 8.30 -1.85
N THR A 61 -6.78 8.07 -0.54
CA THR A 61 -5.92 8.71 0.45
C THR A 61 -5.29 7.68 1.39
N LEU A 62 -4.13 7.99 1.95
CA LEU A 62 -3.43 7.13 2.91
C LEU A 62 -4.31 6.82 4.15
N ARG A 63 -5.15 7.77 4.59
CA ARG A 63 -6.11 7.54 5.69
C ARG A 63 -7.19 6.54 5.30
N GLN A 64 -7.67 6.60 4.04
CA GLN A 64 -8.65 5.63 3.56
C GLN A 64 -8.03 4.24 3.44
N PHE A 65 -6.80 4.14 2.97
CA PHE A 65 -6.08 2.86 2.92
C PHE A 65 -5.88 2.25 4.31
N ALA A 66 -5.56 3.06 5.31
CA ALA A 66 -5.48 2.59 6.70
C ALA A 66 -6.83 2.10 7.22
N LYS A 67 -7.94 2.76 6.84
CA LYS A 67 -9.31 2.32 7.17
C LYS A 67 -9.66 0.99 6.46
N ASP A 68 -9.25 0.83 5.21
CA ASP A 68 -9.45 -0.41 4.46
C ASP A 68 -8.67 -1.56 5.08
N LEU A 69 -7.42 -1.31 5.48
CA LEU A 69 -6.59 -2.29 6.21
C LEU A 69 -7.28 -2.72 7.51
N LYS A 70 -7.87 -1.76 8.27
CA LYS A 70 -8.63 -2.12 9.47
C LYS A 70 -9.76 -3.08 9.15
N GLY A 71 -10.57 -2.76 8.14
CA GLY A 71 -11.68 -3.60 7.70
C GLY A 71 -11.22 -5.00 7.29
N PHE A 72 -10.11 -5.09 6.57
CA PHE A 72 -9.48 -6.34 6.17
C PHE A 72 -9.02 -7.17 7.38
N LEU A 73 -8.31 -6.57 8.32
CA LEU A 73 -7.83 -7.25 9.51
C LEU A 73 -8.98 -7.72 10.41
N ASP A 74 -10.05 -6.95 10.51
CA ASP A 74 -11.26 -7.35 11.24
C ASP A 74 -11.92 -8.57 10.62
N GLU A 75 -12.04 -8.59 9.30
CA GLU A 75 -12.63 -9.71 8.54
C GLU A 75 -11.80 -11.00 8.68
N MET A 76 -10.48 -10.86 8.65
CA MET A 76 -9.55 -11.97 8.86
C MET A 76 -9.41 -12.39 10.33
N GLY A 77 -10.02 -11.68 11.28
CA GLY A 77 -9.88 -11.91 12.72
C GLY A 77 -8.46 -11.68 13.25
N LEU A 78 -7.67 -10.85 12.56
CA LEU A 78 -6.25 -10.65 12.87
C LEU A 78 -6.05 -9.53 13.90
N ARG A 79 -5.22 -9.83 14.90
CA ARG A 79 -4.76 -8.91 15.95
C ARG A 79 -3.30 -9.19 16.28
N ARG A 80 -2.62 -8.22 16.89
CA ARG A 80 -1.21 -8.34 17.29
C ARG A 80 -0.30 -8.79 16.16
N ILE A 81 -0.46 -8.13 15.01
CA ILE A 81 0.31 -8.44 13.81
C ILE A 81 1.70 -7.78 13.85
N ILE A 82 2.64 -8.36 13.11
CA ILE A 82 3.82 -7.65 12.63
C ILE A 82 3.39 -6.92 11.36
N LEU A 83 3.50 -5.59 11.34
CA LEU A 83 3.11 -4.77 10.19
C LEU A 83 4.36 -4.19 9.54
N LEU A 84 4.62 -4.58 8.28
CA LEU A 84 5.71 -4.04 7.47
C LEU A 84 5.13 -3.23 6.32
N GLY A 85 5.64 -2.02 6.14
CA GLY A 85 5.26 -1.18 5.01
C GLY A 85 6.47 -0.61 4.28
N PHE A 86 6.41 -0.64 2.95
CA PHE A 86 7.40 -0.05 2.06
C PHE A 86 6.85 1.23 1.41
N SER A 87 7.61 2.33 1.46
CA SER A 87 7.26 3.62 0.84
C SER A 87 5.86 4.11 1.28
N ASP A 88 4.89 4.26 0.37
CA ASP A 88 3.50 4.61 0.71
C ASP A 88 2.85 3.57 1.64
N GLY A 89 3.14 2.28 1.47
CA GLY A 89 2.74 1.23 2.40
C GLY A 89 3.27 1.46 3.82
N GLY A 90 4.48 2.03 3.94
CA GLY A 90 5.05 2.46 5.22
C GLY A 90 4.28 3.62 5.85
N ASN A 91 3.86 4.60 5.03
CA ASN A 91 3.03 5.71 5.48
C ASN A 91 1.64 5.23 5.96
N ILE A 92 1.02 4.29 5.22
CA ILE A 92 -0.23 3.63 5.60
C ILE A 92 -0.06 2.89 6.93
N ALA A 93 1.01 2.09 7.06
CA ALA A 93 1.31 1.31 8.27
C ALA A 93 1.49 2.21 9.50
N LEU A 94 2.16 3.35 9.33
CA LEU A 94 2.35 4.33 10.40
C LEU A 94 1.02 4.96 10.84
N ILE A 95 0.22 5.45 9.88
CA ILE A 95 -1.11 6.02 10.16
C ILE A 95 -1.99 4.96 10.85
N PHE A 96 -1.99 3.73 10.35
CA PHE A 96 -2.75 2.63 10.93
C PHE A 96 -2.34 2.36 12.38
N THR A 97 -1.03 2.30 12.65
CA THR A 97 -0.51 2.01 13.99
C THR A 97 -0.87 3.12 14.98
N ILE A 98 -0.81 4.39 14.57
CA ILE A 98 -1.22 5.52 15.40
C ILE A 98 -2.71 5.45 15.75
N LEU A 99 -3.56 5.11 14.77
CA LEU A 99 -5.01 5.06 14.96
C LEU A 99 -5.49 3.78 15.67
N HIS A 100 -4.75 2.68 15.54
CA HIS A 100 -5.16 1.34 15.99
C HIS A 100 -3.98 0.57 16.63
N PRO A 101 -3.30 1.10 17.67
CA PRO A 101 -2.11 0.50 18.23
C PRO A 101 -2.34 -0.92 18.75
N GLN A 102 -3.56 -1.26 19.18
CA GLN A 102 -3.92 -2.58 19.69
C GLN A 102 -3.86 -3.70 18.63
N TYR A 103 -3.78 -3.36 17.35
CA TYR A 103 -3.64 -4.35 16.26
C TYR A 103 -2.18 -4.73 16.01
N VAL A 104 -1.23 -3.87 16.36
CA VAL A 104 0.17 -3.98 15.93
C VAL A 104 1.06 -4.37 17.11
N ASP A 105 1.74 -5.51 16.96
CA ASP A 105 2.75 -5.97 17.92
C ASP A 105 4.12 -5.34 17.58
N ARG A 106 4.44 -5.29 16.29
CA ARG A 106 5.68 -4.69 15.78
C ARG A 106 5.40 -3.96 14.48
N LEU A 107 6.00 -2.77 14.35
CA LEU A 107 5.96 -1.96 13.13
C LEU A 107 7.35 -1.90 12.49
N ILE A 108 7.42 -2.22 11.19
CA ILE A 108 8.63 -2.14 10.39
C ILE A 108 8.36 -1.17 9.23
N LEU A 109 9.15 -0.10 9.18
CA LEU A 109 9.03 0.92 8.13
C LEU A 109 10.26 0.89 7.23
N ASN A 110 10.03 0.77 5.94
CA ASN A 110 11.06 0.84 4.93
C ASN A 110 10.73 1.94 3.93
N GLY A 111 11.54 3.02 3.93
CA GLY A 111 11.36 4.16 3.01
C GLY A 111 10.09 4.99 3.26
N ALA A 112 9.47 4.89 4.44
CA ALA A 112 8.33 5.74 4.81
C ALA A 112 8.78 7.19 5.04
N ASN A 113 7.96 8.14 4.61
CA ASN A 113 8.19 9.57 4.80
C ASN A 113 7.05 10.17 5.62
N LEU A 114 7.36 10.70 6.80
CA LEU A 114 6.39 11.38 7.67
C LEU A 114 5.86 12.68 7.05
N ASN A 115 6.64 13.29 6.17
CA ASN A 115 6.30 14.52 5.47
C ASN A 115 7.03 14.60 4.13
N PRO A 116 6.60 15.47 3.22
CA PRO A 116 7.25 15.66 1.92
C PRO A 116 8.73 16.05 2.00
N TRP A 117 9.14 16.77 3.05
CA TRP A 117 10.52 17.25 3.24
C TRP A 117 11.52 16.13 3.57
N GLY A 118 11.05 14.96 3.97
CA GLY A 118 11.90 13.77 4.18
C GLY A 118 12.43 13.14 2.88
N MET A 119 11.94 13.58 1.73
CA MET A 119 12.42 13.10 0.43
C MET A 119 13.65 13.88 -0.02
N LYS A 120 14.66 13.18 -0.56
CA LYS A 120 15.78 13.86 -1.24
C LYS A 120 15.24 14.70 -2.41
N ALA A 121 15.83 15.88 -2.66
CA ALA A 121 15.40 16.83 -3.68
C ALA A 121 15.17 16.21 -5.08
N GLY A 122 15.98 15.19 -5.46
CA GLY A 122 15.79 14.45 -6.71
C GLY A 122 14.51 13.59 -6.76
N GLY A 123 14.02 13.13 -5.60
CA GLY A 123 12.77 12.35 -5.51
C GLY A 123 11.54 13.15 -5.90
N PHE A 124 11.45 14.40 -5.42
CA PHE A 124 10.36 15.33 -5.81
C PHE A 124 10.33 15.59 -7.31
N LYS A 125 11.50 15.86 -7.91
CA LYS A 125 11.61 16.11 -9.34
C LYS A 125 11.12 14.91 -10.18
N ASN A 126 11.45 13.70 -9.76
CA ASN A 126 11.03 12.49 -10.45
C ASN A 126 9.54 12.23 -10.33
N ILE A 127 8.94 12.43 -9.14
CA ILE A 127 7.49 12.30 -8.91
C ILE A 127 6.75 13.38 -9.72
N TYR A 128 7.21 14.63 -9.69
CA TYR A 128 6.61 15.72 -10.44
C TYR A 128 6.67 15.47 -11.95
N LEU A 129 7.81 14.97 -12.44
CA LEU A 129 7.98 14.62 -13.86
C LEU A 129 7.08 13.44 -14.28
N ALA A 130 6.94 12.42 -13.41
CA ALA A 130 6.04 11.30 -13.65
C ALA A 130 4.58 11.77 -13.69
N TYR A 131 4.17 12.61 -12.74
CA TYR A 131 2.85 13.24 -12.71
C TYR A 131 2.57 14.05 -14.00
N TRP A 132 3.50 14.90 -14.41
CA TRP A 132 3.35 15.71 -15.62
C TRP A 132 3.24 14.85 -16.89
N LYS A 133 4.04 13.77 -16.98
CA LYS A 133 3.94 12.79 -18.07
C LYS A 133 2.60 12.07 -18.07
N ALA A 134 2.05 11.74 -16.90
CA ALA A 134 0.73 11.11 -16.75
C ALA A 134 -0.37 12.08 -17.24
N CYS A 135 -0.34 13.34 -16.82
CA CYS A 135 -1.27 14.37 -17.28
C CYS A 135 -1.24 14.56 -18.81
N LEU A 136 -0.05 14.59 -19.42
CA LEU A 136 0.09 14.71 -20.87
C LEU A 136 -0.48 13.51 -21.63
N ARG A 137 -0.31 12.27 -21.10
CA ARG A 137 -0.90 11.05 -21.70
C ARG A 137 -2.42 11.09 -21.66
N ILE A 138 -2.99 11.49 -20.52
CA ILE A 138 -4.44 11.64 -20.37
C ILE A 138 -4.98 12.67 -21.34
N ALA A 139 -4.31 13.83 -21.46
CA ALA A 139 -4.69 14.89 -22.39
C ALA A 139 -4.62 14.44 -23.87
N LYS A 140 -3.72 13.52 -24.20
CA LYS A 140 -3.60 12.92 -25.55
C LYS A 140 -4.53 11.75 -25.80
N GLY A 141 -5.39 11.37 -24.83
CA GLY A 141 -6.31 10.24 -24.95
C GLY A 141 -5.61 8.86 -24.99
N GLU A 142 -4.33 8.79 -24.63
CA GLU A 142 -3.57 7.54 -24.61
C GLU A 142 -4.02 6.67 -23.44
N ARG A 143 -4.93 5.71 -23.69
CA ARG A 143 -5.33 4.68 -22.71
C ARG A 143 -4.29 3.57 -22.68
N LYS A 144 -3.40 3.52 -21.69
CA LYS A 144 -2.61 2.31 -21.41
C LYS A 144 -3.50 1.27 -20.70
N LYS A 145 -3.67 0.09 -21.31
CA LYS A 145 -4.16 -1.10 -20.60
C LYS A 145 -3.20 -1.39 -19.44
N HIS A 146 -3.64 -1.36 -18.20
CA HIS A 146 -2.97 -1.74 -16.93
C HIS A 146 -2.08 -0.75 -16.17
N LYS A 147 -1.92 0.53 -16.57
CA LYS A 147 -1.25 1.52 -15.72
C LYS A 147 -2.09 2.77 -15.39
N THR A 148 -3.39 2.71 -15.64
CA THR A 148 -4.30 3.86 -15.52
C THR A 148 -4.66 4.24 -14.08
N GLU A 149 -4.45 3.35 -13.11
CA GLU A 149 -4.76 3.63 -11.69
C GLU A 149 -3.66 4.44 -11.02
N ASP A 150 -2.39 4.19 -11.36
CA ASP A 150 -1.27 4.98 -10.87
C ASP A 150 -1.37 6.45 -11.33
N ASP A 151 -1.78 6.66 -12.57
CA ASP A 151 -1.95 8.00 -13.15
C ASP A 151 -3.12 8.75 -12.48
N ARG A 152 -4.22 8.06 -12.11
CA ARG A 152 -5.34 8.65 -11.35
C ARG A 152 -4.97 8.96 -9.91
N TYR A 153 -4.23 8.08 -9.25
CA TYR A 153 -3.76 8.30 -7.90
C TYR A 153 -2.93 9.58 -7.76
N LEU A 154 -2.04 9.84 -8.73
CA LEU A 154 -1.23 11.05 -8.77
C LEU A 154 -2.09 12.32 -9.01
N LEU A 155 -3.17 12.20 -9.79
CA LEU A 155 -4.10 13.31 -10.06
C LEU A 155 -5.01 13.61 -8.86
N GLU A 156 -5.39 12.62 -8.06
CA GLU A 156 -6.23 12.80 -6.87
C GLU A 156 -5.45 13.36 -5.66
N LYS A 157 -4.12 13.34 -5.69
CA LYS A 157 -3.24 13.91 -4.65
C LYS A 157 -2.80 15.35 -4.93
N ALA A 158 -3.03 15.88 -6.13
CA ALA A 158 -2.70 17.25 -6.53
C ALA A 158 -3.86 18.19 -6.27
#